data_f2352145152ebba081c49b1be14c57b7
#
_entry.id   f2352145152ebba081c49b1be14c57b7
#
_cell.length_a   1.000
_cell.length_b   1.000
_cell.length_c   1.000
_cell.angle_alpha   90.00
_cell.angle_beta   90.00
_cell.angle_gamma   90.00
#
_symmetry.space_group_name_H-M   'P 1'
#
loop_
_entity.id
_entity.type
_entity.pdbx_description
1 polymer ?
#
loop_
_entity_poly.entity_id
_entity_poly.type
_entity_poly.pdbx_seq_one_letter_code
_entity_poly.pdbx_strand_id
1 'polypeptide(L)'
;VSDRPSVSSSIVRFVRDCARGLLHVAYPPRCLGCGGRAESPQLPLCPTCVRSLERAPEVEVTARLDRLPVGTSIFDEALALWVFDKGGTLQAVQHALKYQNRPRYGVPLGRLMGEAFAERHPAPDGVVPVPLHWTRRLERGYNQSAALAEGVAEALSCPDRPDLLARPHPTRSQTGLSREERWRNVRDSFSADPAAADGHWLLVDDVLTTGATAVAAGQTLAGAGADSLDLMTLGLARQ
;
A
#
# COMPACT_ATOMS: atom_id res chain seq x y z
N VAL A 1 11.30 -30.42 -25.10
CA VAL A 1 10.00 -30.39 -25.81
C VAL A 1 9.52 -28.95 -25.71
N SER A 2 9.64 -28.24 -26.83
CA SER A 2 9.31 -26.80 -26.98
C SER A 2 7.79 -26.69 -27.16
N ASP A 3 7.12 -26.19 -26.14
CA ASP A 3 5.69 -25.87 -26.16
C ASP A 3 5.46 -24.60 -26.99
N ARG A 4 5.09 -24.73 -28.26
CA ARG A 4 4.69 -23.60 -29.11
C ARG A 4 3.27 -23.20 -28.71
N PRO A 5 3.00 -21.93 -28.37
CA PRO A 5 1.63 -21.49 -28.09
C PRO A 5 0.74 -21.73 -29.30
N SER A 6 -0.42 -22.31 -29.07
CA SER A 6 -1.38 -22.63 -30.16
C SER A 6 -1.82 -21.35 -30.85
N VAL A 7 -1.97 -21.39 -32.19
CA VAL A 7 -2.41 -20.25 -33.03
C VAL A 7 -3.75 -19.67 -32.54
N SER A 8 -4.62 -20.51 -31.96
CA SER A 8 -5.90 -20.11 -31.37
C SER A 8 -5.72 -19.16 -30.17
N SER A 9 -4.72 -19.40 -29.29
CA SER A 9 -4.47 -18.54 -28.12
C SER A 9 -3.92 -17.17 -28.52
N SER A 10 -3.16 -17.11 -29.60
CA SER A 10 -2.61 -15.86 -30.14
C SER A 10 -3.69 -14.97 -30.79
N ILE A 11 -4.62 -15.57 -31.50
CA ILE A 11 -5.75 -14.85 -32.15
C ILE A 11 -6.69 -14.28 -31.05
N VAL A 12 -7.05 -15.07 -30.07
CA VAL A 12 -7.89 -14.60 -28.94
C VAL A 12 -7.24 -13.45 -28.20
N ARG A 13 -5.92 -13.52 -27.96
CA ARG A 13 -5.16 -12.43 -27.34
C ARG A 13 -5.19 -11.17 -28.21
N PHE A 14 -4.92 -11.29 -29.50
CA PHE A 14 -4.94 -10.17 -30.45
C PHE A 14 -6.31 -9.48 -30.51
N VAL A 15 -7.41 -10.24 -30.66
CA VAL A 15 -8.78 -9.70 -30.70
C VAL A 15 -9.12 -8.98 -29.39
N ARG A 16 -8.73 -9.54 -28.25
CA ARG A 16 -8.93 -8.91 -26.94
C ARG A 16 -8.14 -7.61 -26.80
N ASP A 17 -6.91 -7.56 -27.30
CA ASP A 17 -6.06 -6.37 -27.23
C ASP A 17 -6.56 -5.27 -28.19
N CYS A 18 -7.05 -5.63 -29.38
CA CYS A 18 -7.72 -4.70 -30.31
C CYS A 18 -9.02 -4.14 -29.70
N ALA A 19 -9.86 -4.99 -29.09
CA ALA A 19 -11.08 -4.55 -28.42
C ALA A 19 -10.78 -3.61 -27.24
N ARG A 20 -9.75 -3.91 -26.45
CA ARG A 20 -9.27 -3.01 -25.38
C ARG A 20 -8.76 -1.69 -25.94
N GLY A 21 -8.02 -1.70 -27.05
CA GLY A 21 -7.54 -0.48 -27.71
C GLY A 21 -8.71 0.41 -28.17
N LEU A 22 -9.73 -0.17 -28.81
CA LEU A 22 -10.94 0.55 -29.24
C LEU A 22 -11.72 1.13 -28.03
N LEU A 23 -11.85 0.36 -26.95
CA LEU A 23 -12.48 0.84 -25.72
C LEU A 23 -11.69 2.02 -25.09
N HIS A 24 -10.37 1.99 -25.15
CA HIS A 24 -9.53 3.11 -24.65
C HIS A 24 -9.64 4.37 -25.52
N VAL A 25 -9.92 4.22 -26.81
CA VAL A 25 -10.19 5.38 -27.71
C VAL A 25 -11.56 5.98 -27.42
N ALA A 26 -12.59 5.12 -27.26
CA ALA A 26 -13.96 5.57 -27.00
C ALA A 26 -14.16 6.06 -25.55
N TYR A 27 -13.50 5.41 -24.59
CA TYR A 27 -13.58 5.70 -23.15
C TYR A 27 -12.17 5.80 -22.53
N PRO A 28 -11.44 6.89 -22.81
CA PRO A 28 -10.09 7.04 -22.27
C PRO A 28 -10.12 7.07 -20.74
N PRO A 29 -9.13 6.46 -20.08
CA PRO A 29 -9.03 6.53 -18.62
C PRO A 29 -8.90 7.98 -18.20
N ARG A 30 -9.64 8.35 -17.15
CA ARG A 30 -9.63 9.71 -16.60
C ARG A 30 -8.77 9.78 -15.35
N CYS A 31 -8.00 10.87 -15.26
CA CYS A 31 -7.22 11.20 -14.07
C CYS A 31 -8.16 11.50 -12.90
N LEU A 32 -7.97 10.86 -11.76
CA LEU A 32 -8.77 11.09 -10.56
C LEU A 32 -8.53 12.47 -9.92
N GLY A 33 -7.44 13.14 -10.25
CA GLY A 33 -7.15 14.49 -9.77
C GLY A 33 -7.84 15.57 -10.59
N CYS A 34 -7.52 15.68 -11.89
CA CYS A 34 -8.00 16.79 -12.74
C CYS A 34 -9.15 16.41 -13.67
N GLY A 35 -9.59 15.16 -13.72
CA GLY A 35 -10.61 14.66 -14.65
C GLY A 35 -10.16 14.56 -16.11
N GLY A 36 -8.98 15.06 -16.47
CA GLY A 36 -8.40 14.98 -17.80
C GLY A 36 -8.03 13.55 -18.19
N ARG A 37 -7.44 13.37 -19.38
CA ARG A 37 -7.00 12.06 -19.86
C ARG A 37 -5.80 11.57 -19.02
N ALA A 38 -5.87 10.34 -18.51
CA ALA A 38 -4.73 9.66 -17.93
C ALA A 38 -3.91 8.99 -19.04
N GLU A 39 -2.59 9.01 -18.93
CA GLU A 39 -1.69 8.40 -19.93
C GLU A 39 -1.75 6.87 -19.89
N SER A 40 -2.01 6.32 -18.71
CA SER A 40 -2.12 4.88 -18.50
C SER A 40 -3.47 4.52 -17.86
N PRO A 41 -4.13 3.45 -18.31
CA PRO A 41 -5.33 2.94 -17.64
C PRO A 41 -5.04 2.32 -16.28
N GLN A 42 -3.78 2.09 -15.96
CA GLN A 42 -3.33 1.47 -14.71
C GLN A 42 -2.99 2.51 -13.65
N LEU A 43 -2.38 3.65 -14.02
CA LEU A 43 -2.11 4.72 -13.08
C LEU A 43 -3.32 5.68 -13.00
N PRO A 44 -3.90 5.90 -11.81
CA PRO A 44 -5.11 6.71 -11.66
C PRO A 44 -4.89 8.21 -11.81
N LEU A 45 -3.66 8.66 -11.98
CA LEU A 45 -3.24 10.07 -12.06
C LEU A 45 -2.42 10.33 -13.31
N CYS A 46 -2.60 11.52 -13.90
CA CYS A 46 -1.69 11.99 -14.94
C CYS A 46 -0.38 12.53 -14.31
N PRO A 47 0.73 12.63 -15.08
CA PRO A 47 2.02 13.09 -14.56
C PRO A 47 1.97 14.47 -13.91
N THR A 48 1.11 15.37 -14.40
CA THR A 48 0.93 16.70 -13.81
C THR A 48 0.33 16.59 -12.41
N CYS A 49 -0.72 15.77 -12.22
CA CYS A 49 -1.32 15.56 -10.91
C CYS A 49 -0.37 14.83 -9.95
N VAL A 50 0.42 13.86 -10.42
CA VAL A 50 1.46 13.22 -9.60
C VAL A 50 2.47 14.25 -9.09
N ARG A 51 2.96 15.12 -9.98
CA ARG A 51 3.92 16.18 -9.60
C ARG A 51 3.34 17.27 -8.71
N SER A 52 2.02 17.47 -8.72
CA SER A 52 1.35 18.45 -7.86
C SER A 52 1.03 17.95 -6.47
N LEU A 53 1.17 16.63 -6.22
CA LEU A 53 0.99 16.08 -4.88
C LEU A 53 2.15 16.51 -3.97
N GLU A 54 1.81 17.02 -2.81
CA GLU A 54 2.77 17.41 -1.78
C GLU A 54 3.47 16.17 -1.21
N ARG A 55 4.79 16.15 -1.22
CA ARG A 55 5.59 15.11 -0.57
C ARG A 55 5.41 15.19 0.94
N ALA A 56 5.24 14.05 1.59
CA ALA A 56 5.14 14.02 3.04
C ALA A 56 6.50 14.28 3.68
N PRO A 57 6.60 15.24 4.63
CA PRO A 57 7.84 15.45 5.37
C PRO A 57 8.12 14.28 6.32
N GLU A 58 9.31 13.71 6.27
CA GLU A 58 9.73 12.58 7.12
C GLU A 58 9.59 12.91 8.62
N VAL A 59 9.95 14.14 9.01
CA VAL A 59 9.80 14.62 10.38
C VAL A 59 8.36 14.55 10.90
N GLU A 60 7.37 14.72 10.02
CA GLU A 60 5.96 14.61 10.41
C GLU A 60 5.51 13.14 10.55
N VAL A 61 6.10 12.24 9.76
CA VAL A 61 5.84 10.79 9.87
C VAL A 61 6.36 10.29 11.21
N THR A 62 7.61 10.59 11.54
CA THR A 62 8.27 10.26 12.83
C THR A 62 7.49 10.86 13.99
N ALA A 63 7.22 12.16 13.96
CA ALA A 63 6.44 12.84 15.01
C ALA A 63 5.01 12.27 15.19
N ARG A 64 4.44 11.64 14.15
CA ARG A 64 3.15 10.97 14.21
C ARG A 64 3.23 9.67 15.02
N LEU A 65 4.29 8.88 14.78
CA LEU A 65 4.53 7.61 15.45
C LEU A 65 4.94 7.82 16.91
N ASP A 66 5.76 8.83 17.22
CA ASP A 66 6.23 9.20 18.58
C ASP A 66 5.10 9.53 19.55
N ARG A 67 3.95 9.92 19.03
CA ARG A 67 2.76 10.20 19.87
C ARG A 67 2.07 8.94 20.39
N LEU A 68 2.49 7.75 19.97
CA LEU A 68 1.96 6.49 20.49
C LEU A 68 2.74 6.03 21.73
N PRO A 69 2.10 5.28 22.66
CA PRO A 69 2.73 4.88 23.93
C PRO A 69 4.01 4.05 23.79
N VAL A 70 4.30 3.54 22.61
CA VAL A 70 5.39 2.60 22.32
C VAL A 70 6.47 3.22 21.43
N GLY A 71 6.28 4.46 20.99
CA GLY A 71 7.30 5.22 20.26
C GLY A 71 7.69 4.71 18.87
N THR A 72 8.57 5.48 18.24
CA THR A 72 9.16 5.20 16.90
C THR A 72 10.23 4.13 16.90
N SER A 73 10.64 3.63 18.05
CA SER A 73 11.75 2.68 18.20
C SER A 73 11.53 1.30 17.53
N ILE A 74 10.40 1.11 16.86
CA ILE A 74 10.08 -0.15 16.14
C ILE A 74 10.52 -0.09 14.70
N PHE A 75 10.52 1.09 14.09
CA PHE A 75 10.93 1.29 12.71
C PHE A 75 12.26 2.03 12.69
N ASP A 76 13.21 1.50 11.93
CA ASP A 76 14.47 2.18 11.68
C ASP A 76 14.22 3.39 10.78
N GLU A 77 13.39 3.20 9.73
CA GLU A 77 12.92 4.27 8.87
C GLU A 77 11.40 4.24 8.73
N ALA A 78 10.77 5.42 8.68
CA ALA A 78 9.33 5.56 8.51
C ALA A 78 9.01 6.68 7.52
N LEU A 79 8.38 6.30 6.40
CA LEU A 79 8.15 7.17 5.27
C LEU A 79 6.68 7.19 4.85
N ALA A 80 6.26 8.30 4.29
CA ALA A 80 5.01 8.41 3.53
C ALA A 80 5.29 9.12 2.21
N LEU A 81 4.66 8.67 1.12
CA LEU A 81 4.95 9.24 -0.19
C LEU A 81 4.39 10.66 -0.32
N TRP A 82 3.12 10.86 0.06
CA TRP A 82 2.41 12.12 -0.10
C TRP A 82 1.64 12.53 1.15
N VAL A 83 1.36 13.82 1.26
CA VAL A 83 0.43 14.34 2.26
C VAL A 83 -1.00 14.03 1.82
N PHE A 84 -1.80 13.44 2.71
CA PHE A 84 -3.21 13.13 2.49
C PHE A 84 -4.08 14.26 3.02
N ASP A 85 -4.75 14.98 2.13
CA ASP A 85 -5.71 16.05 2.43
C ASP A 85 -7.14 15.62 2.11
N LYS A 86 -8.08 16.07 2.94
CA LYS A 86 -9.51 15.80 2.72
C LYS A 86 -10.00 16.61 1.52
N GLY A 87 -10.77 15.96 0.63
CA GLY A 87 -11.28 16.56 -0.60
C GLY A 87 -10.26 16.61 -1.74
N GLY A 88 -9.00 16.26 -1.48
CA GLY A 88 -7.93 16.33 -2.48
C GLY A 88 -7.80 15.10 -3.37
N THR A 89 -6.81 15.17 -4.24
CA THR A 89 -6.50 14.14 -5.24
C THR A 89 -6.18 12.79 -4.59
N LEU A 90 -5.41 12.77 -3.50
CA LEU A 90 -5.03 11.52 -2.84
C LEU A 90 -6.22 10.84 -2.17
N GLN A 91 -7.21 11.60 -1.68
CA GLN A 91 -8.46 11.03 -1.18
C GLN A 91 -9.25 10.33 -2.30
N ALA A 92 -9.33 10.92 -3.49
CA ALA A 92 -10.00 10.29 -4.63
C ALA A 92 -9.32 8.97 -5.03
N VAL A 93 -7.97 8.92 -5.02
CA VAL A 93 -7.17 7.70 -5.26
C VAL A 93 -7.48 6.66 -4.20
N GLN A 94 -7.41 7.02 -2.91
CA GLN A 94 -7.69 6.10 -1.81
C GLN A 94 -9.14 5.56 -1.86
N HIS A 95 -10.10 6.43 -2.19
CA HIS A 95 -11.50 6.02 -2.34
C HIS A 95 -11.66 5.02 -3.50
N ALA A 96 -10.98 5.24 -4.62
CA ALA A 96 -10.98 4.32 -5.75
C ALA A 96 -10.37 2.96 -5.38
N LEU A 97 -9.26 2.95 -4.63
CA LEU A 97 -8.66 1.73 -4.09
C LEU A 97 -9.60 1.00 -3.12
N LYS A 98 -10.25 1.72 -2.19
CA LYS A 98 -11.04 1.08 -1.12
C LYS A 98 -12.44 0.62 -1.54
N TYR A 99 -13.10 1.34 -2.46
CA TYR A 99 -14.55 1.19 -2.67
C TYR A 99 -14.97 0.98 -4.13
N GLN A 100 -14.09 1.21 -5.10
CA GLN A 100 -14.43 1.04 -6.51
C GLN A 100 -13.89 -0.27 -7.10
N ASN A 101 -13.40 -1.19 -6.25
CA ASN A 101 -12.82 -2.47 -6.66
C ASN A 101 -11.81 -2.33 -7.82
N ARG A 102 -10.83 -1.42 -7.64
CA ARG A 102 -9.79 -1.13 -8.63
C ARG A 102 -8.39 -1.53 -8.13
N PRO A 103 -8.13 -2.82 -7.86
CA PRO A 103 -6.83 -3.29 -7.39
C PRO A 103 -5.70 -2.94 -8.36
N ARG A 104 -6.02 -2.82 -9.66
CA ARG A 104 -5.08 -2.45 -10.72
C ARG A 104 -4.35 -1.11 -10.50
N TYR A 105 -4.87 -0.23 -9.64
CA TYR A 105 -4.20 1.02 -9.29
C TYR A 105 -3.14 0.85 -8.21
N GLY A 106 -3.20 -0.23 -7.42
CA GLY A 106 -2.28 -0.46 -6.30
C GLY A 106 -0.85 -0.68 -6.77
N VAL A 107 -0.64 -1.59 -7.71
CA VAL A 107 0.72 -1.93 -8.20
C VAL A 107 1.46 -0.72 -8.77
N PRO A 108 0.91 0.09 -9.70
CA PRO A 108 1.61 1.28 -10.19
C PRO A 108 1.88 2.35 -9.13
N LEU A 109 0.97 2.52 -8.15
CA LEU A 109 1.20 3.41 -7.02
C LEU A 109 2.28 2.86 -6.09
N GLY A 110 2.29 1.55 -5.87
CA GLY A 110 3.33 0.86 -5.11
C GLY A 110 4.70 1.00 -5.75
N ARG A 111 4.81 0.94 -7.08
CA ARG A 111 6.09 1.20 -7.78
C ARG A 111 6.62 2.60 -7.48
N LEU A 112 5.76 3.64 -7.52
CA LEU A 112 6.17 5.00 -7.14
C LEU A 112 6.62 5.08 -5.67
N MET A 113 6.01 4.29 -4.78
CA MET A 113 6.46 4.19 -3.39
C MET A 113 7.84 3.52 -3.30
N GLY A 114 8.03 2.38 -3.97
CA GLY A 114 9.31 1.66 -3.98
C GLY A 114 10.44 2.45 -4.63
N GLU A 115 10.18 3.15 -5.74
CA GLU A 115 11.14 4.05 -6.37
C GLU A 115 11.58 5.16 -5.40
N ALA A 116 10.63 5.79 -4.69
CA ALA A 116 10.95 6.83 -3.72
C ALA A 116 11.71 6.27 -2.49
N PHE A 117 11.45 5.04 -2.07
CA PHE A 117 12.19 4.37 -1.01
C PHE A 117 13.64 4.08 -1.44
N ALA A 118 13.82 3.53 -2.65
CA ALA A 118 15.14 3.18 -3.19
C ALA A 118 16.08 4.37 -3.41
N GLU A 119 15.56 5.60 -3.49
CA GLU A 119 16.39 6.81 -3.60
C GLU A 119 17.32 7.00 -2.39
N ARG A 120 16.96 6.46 -1.21
CA ARG A 120 17.64 6.77 0.06
C ARG A 120 17.97 5.56 0.91
N HIS A 121 17.30 4.42 0.69
CA HIS A 121 17.40 3.25 1.54
C HIS A 121 17.77 2.02 0.74
N PRO A 122 18.53 1.09 1.34
CA PRO A 122 18.82 -0.21 0.72
C PRO A 122 17.54 -1.04 0.57
N ALA A 123 17.58 -2.00 -0.34
CA ALA A 123 16.47 -2.94 -0.50
C ALA A 123 16.34 -3.82 0.75
N PRO A 124 15.11 -4.03 1.27
CA PRO A 124 14.85 -4.96 2.35
C PRO A 124 14.90 -6.42 1.85
N ASP A 125 14.90 -7.38 2.76
CA ASP A 125 14.77 -8.81 2.43
C ASP A 125 13.40 -9.16 1.84
N GLY A 126 12.39 -8.31 2.11
CA GLY A 126 11.08 -8.40 1.51
C GLY A 126 10.10 -7.33 2.00
N VAL A 127 8.98 -7.26 1.31
CA VAL A 127 7.90 -6.30 1.57
C VAL A 127 6.73 -7.02 2.22
N VAL A 128 6.24 -6.49 3.36
CA VAL A 128 5.13 -7.07 4.12
C VAL A 128 3.93 -6.12 4.09
N PRO A 129 2.83 -6.48 3.43
CA PRO A 129 1.63 -5.64 3.46
C PRO A 129 0.93 -5.71 4.83
N VAL A 130 0.45 -4.59 5.34
CA VAL A 130 -0.46 -4.58 6.49
C VAL A 130 -1.74 -5.32 6.11
N PRO A 131 -2.10 -6.42 6.82
CA PRO A 131 -3.27 -7.20 6.47
C PRO A 131 -4.58 -6.56 6.92
N LEU A 132 -5.62 -6.73 6.11
CA LEU A 132 -6.99 -6.46 6.51
C LEU A 132 -7.56 -7.66 7.28
N HIS A 133 -8.42 -7.37 8.27
CA HIS A 133 -9.27 -8.42 8.82
C HIS A 133 -10.19 -9.00 7.73
N TRP A 134 -10.48 -10.30 7.82
CA TRP A 134 -11.23 -11.04 6.78
C TRP A 134 -12.59 -10.41 6.44
N THR A 135 -13.33 -9.83 7.41
CA THR A 135 -14.58 -9.13 7.15
C THR A 135 -14.40 -7.92 6.23
N ARG A 136 -13.36 -7.11 6.47
CA ARG A 136 -13.01 -5.98 5.62
C ARG A 136 -12.53 -6.43 4.23
N ARG A 137 -11.84 -7.56 4.17
CA ARG A 137 -11.41 -8.15 2.90
C ARG A 137 -12.60 -8.63 2.08
N LEU A 138 -13.64 -9.21 2.73
CA LEU A 138 -14.89 -9.57 2.06
C LEU A 138 -15.67 -8.35 1.55
N GLU A 139 -15.77 -7.29 2.36
CA GLU A 139 -16.43 -6.03 1.98
C GLU A 139 -15.75 -5.35 0.78
N ARG A 140 -14.41 -5.39 0.71
CA ARG A 140 -13.60 -4.67 -0.29
C ARG A 140 -13.19 -5.53 -1.49
N GLY A 141 -13.29 -6.85 -1.37
CA GLY A 141 -12.85 -7.82 -2.37
C GLY A 141 -11.34 -8.10 -2.39
N TYR A 142 -10.51 -7.22 -1.81
CA TYR A 142 -9.04 -7.34 -1.76
C TYR A 142 -8.41 -6.51 -0.65
N ASN A 143 -7.11 -6.70 -0.41
CA ASN A 143 -6.30 -5.89 0.49
C ASN A 143 -5.54 -4.81 -0.32
N GLN A 144 -5.80 -3.52 -0.07
CA GLN A 144 -5.14 -2.42 -0.78
C GLN A 144 -3.64 -2.38 -0.52
N SER A 145 -3.25 -2.61 0.75
CA SER A 145 -1.85 -2.62 1.15
C SER A 145 -1.08 -3.75 0.47
N ALA A 146 -1.73 -4.91 0.18
CA ALA A 146 -1.12 -5.97 -0.61
C ALA A 146 -0.88 -5.56 -2.07
N ALA A 147 -1.83 -4.88 -2.71
CA ALA A 147 -1.63 -4.39 -4.08
C ALA A 147 -0.56 -3.28 -4.17
N LEU A 148 -0.39 -2.48 -3.11
CA LEU A 148 0.72 -1.51 -3.00
C LEU A 148 2.05 -2.25 -2.77
N ALA A 149 2.09 -3.23 -1.85
CA ALA A 149 3.28 -4.00 -1.53
C ALA A 149 3.83 -4.76 -2.74
N GLU A 150 2.96 -5.36 -3.57
CA GLU A 150 3.34 -5.98 -4.84
C GLU A 150 4.13 -5.00 -5.73
N GLY A 151 3.65 -3.77 -5.88
CA GLY A 151 4.34 -2.74 -6.67
C GLY A 151 5.64 -2.25 -6.03
N VAL A 152 5.69 -2.12 -4.71
CA VAL A 152 6.92 -1.79 -3.97
C VAL A 152 7.96 -2.89 -4.16
N ALA A 153 7.58 -4.15 -3.98
CA ALA A 153 8.44 -5.32 -4.15
C ALA A 153 9.02 -5.42 -5.58
N GLU A 154 8.18 -5.17 -6.60
CA GLU A 154 8.64 -5.10 -7.99
C GLU A 154 9.70 -3.99 -8.19
N ALA A 155 9.49 -2.78 -7.64
CA ALA A 155 10.43 -1.67 -7.79
C ALA A 155 11.75 -1.91 -7.05
N LEU A 156 11.68 -2.56 -5.87
CA LEU A 156 12.87 -2.88 -5.06
C LEU A 156 13.54 -4.20 -5.46
N SER A 157 12.94 -4.97 -6.40
CA SER A 157 13.43 -6.29 -6.82
C SER A 157 13.60 -7.27 -5.66
N CYS A 158 12.69 -7.23 -4.67
CA CYS A 158 12.66 -8.11 -3.51
C CYS A 158 11.31 -8.86 -3.43
N PRO A 159 11.20 -9.93 -2.59
CA PRO A 159 9.96 -10.68 -2.44
C PRO A 159 8.82 -9.87 -1.81
N ASP A 160 7.58 -10.07 -2.29
CA ASP A 160 6.35 -9.72 -1.56
C ASP A 160 6.00 -10.86 -0.59
N ARG A 161 5.85 -10.56 0.69
CA ARG A 161 5.69 -11.52 1.79
C ARG A 161 4.39 -11.29 2.59
N PRO A 162 3.22 -11.44 1.96
CA PRO A 162 1.93 -11.31 2.64
C PRO A 162 1.65 -12.42 3.66
N ASP A 163 2.45 -13.50 3.62
CA ASP A 163 2.39 -14.65 4.51
C ASP A 163 2.95 -14.38 5.91
N LEU A 164 3.85 -13.39 6.05
CA LEU A 164 4.53 -13.11 7.31
C LEU A 164 3.65 -12.46 8.37
N LEU A 165 2.56 -11.79 7.98
CA LEU A 165 1.69 -11.09 8.90
C LEU A 165 0.22 -11.36 8.60
N ALA A 166 -0.54 -11.77 9.60
CA ALA A 166 -1.97 -12.00 9.53
C ALA A 166 -2.75 -11.13 10.53
N ARG A 167 -4.04 -10.93 10.27
CA ARG A 167 -4.96 -10.23 11.17
C ARG A 167 -6.17 -11.09 11.47
N PRO A 168 -6.03 -12.08 12.39
CA PRO A 168 -7.08 -13.05 12.69
C PRO A 168 -8.25 -12.45 13.50
N HIS A 169 -8.00 -11.40 14.31
CA HIS A 169 -9.03 -10.85 15.20
C HIS A 169 -9.67 -9.57 14.64
N PRO A 170 -11.01 -9.46 14.67
CA PRO A 170 -11.70 -8.25 14.24
C PRO A 170 -11.43 -7.11 15.22
N THR A 171 -11.21 -5.92 14.69
CA THR A 171 -11.20 -4.70 15.49
C THR A 171 -12.51 -3.95 15.33
N ARG A 172 -12.99 -3.29 16.38
CA ARG A 172 -14.17 -2.42 16.31
C ARG A 172 -13.92 -1.29 15.30
N SER A 173 -14.98 -0.72 14.74
CA SER A 173 -14.84 0.46 13.87
C SER A 173 -14.03 1.54 14.58
N GLN A 174 -13.04 2.10 13.89
CA GLN A 174 -12.15 3.14 14.45
C GLN A 174 -12.75 4.55 14.38
N THR A 175 -13.97 4.69 13.81
CA THR A 175 -14.67 5.96 13.71
C THR A 175 -15.09 6.44 15.09
N GLY A 176 -14.67 7.64 15.47
CA GLY A 176 -14.99 8.25 16.79
C GLY A 176 -14.12 7.80 17.97
N LEU A 177 -13.18 6.86 17.78
CA LEU A 177 -12.27 6.45 18.85
C LEU A 177 -11.14 7.47 19.04
N SER A 178 -10.77 7.70 20.30
CA SER A 178 -9.54 8.40 20.67
C SER A 178 -8.28 7.63 20.19
N ARG A 179 -7.11 8.29 20.28
CA ARG A 179 -5.84 7.64 19.90
C ARG A 179 -5.52 6.43 20.76
N GLU A 180 -5.70 6.54 22.07
CA GLU A 180 -5.47 5.43 23.01
C GLU A 180 -6.46 4.27 22.80
N GLU A 181 -7.73 4.58 22.52
CA GLU A 181 -8.73 3.56 22.20
C GLU A 181 -8.40 2.84 20.89
N ARG A 182 -7.93 3.58 19.87
CA ARG A 182 -7.46 2.97 18.62
C ARG A 182 -6.26 2.06 18.85
N TRP A 183 -5.31 2.49 19.68
CA TRP A 183 -4.15 1.67 20.05
C TRP A 183 -4.59 0.37 20.73
N ARG A 184 -5.38 0.45 21.80
CA ARG A 184 -5.91 -0.73 22.51
C ARG A 184 -6.71 -1.67 21.60
N ASN A 185 -7.45 -1.11 20.66
CA ASN A 185 -8.28 -1.86 19.71
C ASN A 185 -7.48 -2.66 18.68
N VAL A 186 -6.27 -2.23 18.34
CA VAL A 186 -5.46 -2.88 17.28
C VAL A 186 -4.24 -3.64 17.79
N ARG A 187 -3.76 -3.35 19.01
CA ARG A 187 -2.54 -3.91 19.58
C ARG A 187 -2.44 -5.43 19.47
N ASP A 188 -3.52 -6.13 19.80
CA ASP A 188 -3.55 -7.60 19.86
C ASP A 188 -4.28 -8.22 18.65
N SER A 189 -4.40 -7.48 17.53
CA SER A 189 -5.17 -7.95 16.37
C SER A 189 -4.34 -8.68 15.31
N PHE A 190 -3.02 -8.64 15.42
CA PHE A 190 -2.10 -9.24 14.47
C PHE A 190 -1.43 -10.51 15.00
N SER A 191 -0.97 -11.35 14.11
CA SER A 191 -0.07 -12.49 14.36
C SER A 191 0.99 -12.54 13.26
N ALA A 192 2.25 -12.82 13.62
CA ALA A 192 3.33 -13.00 12.67
C ALA A 192 3.69 -14.49 12.52
N ASP A 193 4.15 -14.86 11.33
CA ASP A 193 4.75 -16.16 11.08
C ASP A 193 6.18 -16.18 11.64
N PRO A 194 6.65 -17.28 12.24
CA PRO A 194 8.03 -17.42 12.70
C PRO A 194 9.09 -17.17 11.62
N ALA A 195 8.76 -17.33 10.34
CA ALA A 195 9.64 -17.01 9.22
C ALA A 195 9.95 -15.50 9.07
N ALA A 196 9.35 -14.63 9.91
CA ALA A 196 9.71 -13.23 10.01
C ALA A 196 11.01 -12.99 10.80
N ALA A 197 11.54 -14.00 11.52
CA ALA A 197 12.79 -13.88 12.25
C ALA A 197 13.99 -13.64 11.33
N ASP A 198 15.00 -12.96 11.88
CA ASP A 198 16.31 -12.73 11.26
C ASP A 198 16.23 -12.00 9.90
N GLY A 199 15.19 -11.17 9.68
CA GLY A 199 15.00 -10.44 8.42
C GLY A 199 14.79 -8.95 8.58
N HIS A 200 15.16 -8.20 7.53
CA HIS A 200 14.84 -6.79 7.36
C HIS A 200 13.57 -6.64 6.50
N TRP A 201 12.49 -6.17 7.08
CA TRP A 201 11.19 -6.09 6.41
C TRP A 201 10.69 -4.67 6.23
N LEU A 202 10.20 -4.36 5.02
CA LEU A 202 9.49 -3.12 4.74
C LEU A 202 7.97 -3.34 4.88
N LEU A 203 7.39 -2.79 5.95
CA LEU A 203 5.94 -2.80 6.16
C LEU A 203 5.26 -1.76 5.27
N VAL A 204 4.22 -2.16 4.53
CA VAL A 204 3.50 -1.28 3.60
C VAL A 204 2.03 -1.14 3.97
N ASP A 205 1.55 0.13 4.04
CA ASP A 205 0.13 0.45 4.25
C ASP A 205 -0.34 1.60 3.33
N ASP A 206 -1.66 1.83 3.25
CA ASP A 206 -2.24 2.86 2.37
C ASP A 206 -2.12 4.27 2.99
N VAL A 207 -2.51 4.49 4.23
CA VAL A 207 -2.48 5.82 4.86
C VAL A 207 -2.11 5.77 6.33
N LEU A 208 -1.09 6.51 6.69
CA LEU A 208 -0.71 6.76 8.08
C LEU A 208 -1.64 7.83 8.68
N THR A 209 -2.56 7.41 9.52
CA THR A 209 -3.46 8.31 10.26
C THR A 209 -2.92 8.60 11.66
N THR A 210 -3.19 7.76 12.63
CA THR A 210 -2.61 7.83 13.99
C THR A 210 -1.32 7.03 14.13
N GLY A 211 -1.03 6.11 13.21
CA GLY A 211 0.08 5.17 13.30
C GLY A 211 -0.23 3.87 14.07
N ALA A 212 -1.35 3.81 14.78
CA ALA A 212 -1.64 2.68 15.66
C ALA A 212 -1.61 1.31 14.95
N THR A 213 -2.13 1.23 13.73
CA THR A 213 -2.12 0.00 12.94
C THR A 213 -0.70 -0.40 12.54
N ALA A 214 0.10 0.55 12.02
CA ALA A 214 1.47 0.30 11.61
C ALA A 214 2.34 -0.14 12.79
N VAL A 215 2.25 0.57 13.93
CA VAL A 215 3.02 0.23 15.13
C VAL A 215 2.61 -1.14 15.69
N ALA A 216 1.32 -1.48 15.74
CA ALA A 216 0.88 -2.81 16.21
C ALA A 216 1.36 -3.94 15.28
N ALA A 217 1.33 -3.72 13.97
CA ALA A 217 1.85 -4.65 12.98
C ALA A 217 3.38 -4.83 13.11
N GLY A 218 4.11 -3.71 13.22
CA GLY A 218 5.57 -3.72 13.43
C GLY A 218 5.98 -4.41 14.73
N GLN A 219 5.29 -4.14 15.86
CA GLN A 219 5.54 -4.83 17.12
C GLN A 219 5.34 -6.34 17.01
N THR A 220 4.35 -6.76 16.22
CA THR A 220 4.09 -8.19 16.02
C THR A 220 5.22 -8.86 15.24
N LEU A 221 5.76 -8.20 14.20
CA LEU A 221 6.92 -8.68 13.45
C LEU A 221 8.20 -8.67 14.31
N ALA A 222 8.46 -7.58 15.04
CA ALA A 222 9.60 -7.51 15.97
C ALA A 222 9.52 -8.58 17.07
N GLY A 223 8.31 -8.84 17.60
CA GLY A 223 8.05 -9.92 18.55
C GLY A 223 8.27 -11.32 18.00
N ALA A 224 8.21 -11.51 16.69
CA ALA A 224 8.55 -12.74 16.00
C ALA A 224 10.04 -12.87 15.67
N GLY A 225 10.86 -11.84 15.98
CA GLY A 225 12.31 -11.87 15.83
C GLY A 225 12.83 -11.18 14.56
N ALA A 226 12.05 -10.30 13.92
CA ALA A 226 12.58 -9.47 12.83
C ALA A 226 13.75 -8.60 13.31
N ASP A 227 14.85 -8.59 12.55
CA ASP A 227 16.08 -7.85 12.91
C ASP A 227 15.92 -6.34 12.71
N SER A 228 15.22 -5.95 11.65
CA SER A 228 15.05 -4.56 11.23
C SER A 228 13.69 -4.38 10.56
N LEU A 229 13.06 -3.24 10.80
CA LEU A 229 11.76 -2.89 10.25
C LEU A 229 11.75 -1.46 9.72
N ASP A 230 11.30 -1.31 8.49
CA ASP A 230 10.95 -0.02 7.91
C ASP A 230 9.44 0.07 7.66
N LEU A 231 8.94 1.30 7.56
CA LEU A 231 7.56 1.60 7.22
C LEU A 231 7.48 2.49 5.99
N MET A 232 6.64 2.09 5.02
CA MET A 232 6.28 2.94 3.89
C MET A 232 4.77 3.02 3.71
N THR A 233 4.22 4.23 3.63
CA THR A 233 2.80 4.45 3.35
C THR A 233 2.59 5.32 2.12
N LEU A 234 1.46 5.14 1.43
CA LEU A 234 1.09 5.97 0.27
C LEU A 234 0.80 7.41 0.71
N GLY A 235 0.21 7.59 1.89
CA GLY A 235 -0.15 8.91 2.37
C GLY A 235 -0.04 9.10 3.88
N LEU A 236 0.35 10.34 4.27
CA LEU A 236 0.30 10.84 5.65
C LEU A 236 -0.95 11.72 5.81
N ALA A 237 -1.89 11.33 6.66
CA ALA A 237 -3.08 12.14 6.92
C ALA A 237 -2.72 13.44 7.65
N ARG A 238 -3.19 14.60 7.15
CA ARG A 238 -3.14 15.86 7.91
C ARG A 238 -4.00 15.75 9.17
N GLN A 239 -3.51 16.31 10.25
CA GLN A 239 -4.27 16.46 11.52
C GLN A 239 -4.95 17.80 11.60
#